data_4cd4596419e7c8e26ad027dd7f21b964
#
_entry.id   4cd4596419e7c8e26ad027dd7f21b964
#
_cell.length_a   1.000
_cell.length_b   1.000
_cell.length_c   1.000
_cell.angle_alpha   90.00
_cell.angle_beta   90.00
_cell.angle_gamma   90.00
#
_symmetry.space_group_name_H-M   'P 1'
#
loop_
_entity.id
_entity.type
_entity.pdbx_description
1 polymer ?
#
loop_
_entity_poly.entity_id
_entity_poly.type
_entity_poly.pdbx_seq_one_letter_code
_entity_poly.pdbx_strand_id
1 'polypeptide(L)' 'MKTELDPINHGHYIELIDRVHVMASNIEDHLINHRLTADVAELKDYFEKAQESLMNAYQLIGNIMPDNDTVY' A
#
# COMPACT_ATOMS: atom_id res chain seq x y z
N MET A 1 -21.48 -8.40 0.78
CA MET A 1 -20.23 -9.01 0.70
C MET A 1 -19.80 -9.30 -0.72
N LYS A 2 -18.57 -9.34 -0.90
CA LYS A 2 -18.04 -9.52 -2.20
C LYS A 2 -18.24 -10.93 -2.68
N THR A 3 -18.65 -11.05 -3.88
CA THR A 3 -18.88 -12.38 -4.40
C THR A 3 -17.72 -12.79 -5.25
N GLU A 4 -17.42 -14.07 -5.19
CA GLU A 4 -16.38 -14.61 -6.02
C GLU A 4 -16.76 -14.65 -7.47
N LEU A 5 -18.00 -14.29 -7.79
CA LEU A 5 -18.45 -14.33 -9.16
C LEU A 5 -17.94 -13.14 -9.96
N ASP A 6 -17.54 -12.07 -9.28
CA ASP A 6 -17.05 -10.89 -9.98
C ASP A 6 -15.59 -11.08 -10.30
N PRO A 7 -15.23 -11.01 -11.57
CA PRO A 7 -13.82 -11.17 -11.91
C PRO A 7 -13.01 -9.96 -11.48
N ILE A 8 -11.74 -10.18 -11.28
CA ILE A 8 -10.80 -9.08 -11.02
C ILE A 8 -10.68 -8.28 -12.30
N ASN A 9 -10.74 -6.97 -12.18
CA ASN A 9 -10.57 -6.11 -13.34
C ASN A 9 -9.59 -5.00 -13.02
N HIS A 10 -9.31 -4.16 -13.99
CA HIS A 10 -8.31 -3.12 -13.83
C HIS A 10 -8.63 -2.20 -12.66
N GLY A 11 -9.90 -1.93 -12.45
CA GLY A 11 -10.31 -1.06 -11.34
C GLY A 11 -9.92 -1.62 -9.99
N HIS A 12 -9.92 -2.93 -9.84
CA HIS A 12 -9.50 -3.53 -8.57
C HIS A 12 -8.02 -3.26 -8.30
N TYR A 13 -7.19 -3.32 -9.32
CA TYR A 13 -5.76 -3.02 -9.13
C TYR A 13 -5.56 -1.55 -8.76
N ILE A 14 -6.25 -0.66 -9.45
CA ILE A 14 -6.14 0.77 -9.16
C ILE A 14 -6.60 1.07 -7.75
N GLU A 15 -7.70 0.47 -7.34
CA GLU A 15 -8.24 0.69 -6.01
C GLU A 15 -7.25 0.23 -4.94
N LEU A 16 -6.67 -0.95 -5.12
CA LEU A 16 -5.75 -1.47 -4.12
C LEU A 16 -4.47 -0.65 -4.07
N ILE A 17 -3.96 -0.25 -5.24
CA ILE A 17 -2.78 0.60 -5.28
C ILE A 17 -3.02 1.88 -4.49
N ASP A 18 -4.17 2.48 -4.70
CA ASP A 18 -4.49 3.72 -4.01
C ASP A 18 -4.57 3.51 -2.51
N ARG A 19 -5.20 2.43 -2.09
CA ARG A 19 -5.32 2.14 -0.66
C ARG A 19 -3.96 1.87 -0.02
N VAL A 20 -3.08 1.17 -0.72
CA VAL A 20 -1.75 0.92 -0.19
C VAL A 20 -1.00 2.24 -0.04
N HIS A 21 -1.12 3.11 -1.02
CA HIS A 21 -0.46 4.41 -0.96
C HIS A 21 -0.96 5.22 0.24
N VAL A 22 -2.27 5.23 0.45
CA VAL A 22 -2.85 5.96 1.58
C VAL A 22 -2.34 5.38 2.90
N MET A 23 -2.28 4.06 3.01
CA MET A 23 -1.81 3.43 4.23
C MET A 23 -0.34 3.72 4.49
N ALA A 24 0.47 3.67 3.44
CA ALA A 24 1.90 3.98 3.59
C ALA A 24 2.09 5.43 4.03
N SER A 25 1.31 6.34 3.49
CA SER A 25 1.37 7.74 3.90
C SER A 25 0.94 7.91 5.35
N ASN A 26 -0.08 7.16 5.77
CA ASN A 26 -0.53 7.23 7.15
C ASN A 26 0.53 6.71 8.12
N ILE A 27 1.25 5.67 7.72
CA ILE A 27 2.34 5.19 8.56
C ILE A 27 3.37 6.28 8.78
N GLU A 28 3.72 6.98 7.72
CA GLU A 28 4.68 8.07 7.86
C GLU A 28 4.12 9.19 8.74
N ASP A 29 2.92 9.66 8.42
CA ASP A 29 2.38 10.85 9.07
C ASP A 29 1.98 10.59 10.51
N HIS A 30 1.47 9.41 10.80
CA HIS A 30 0.87 9.15 12.10
C HIS A 30 1.73 8.30 13.01
N LEU A 31 2.64 7.51 12.45
CA LEU A 31 3.43 6.60 13.26
C LEU A 31 4.90 7.00 13.26
N ILE A 32 5.51 7.13 12.08
CA ILE A 32 6.93 7.44 12.01
C ILE A 32 7.20 8.82 12.57
N ASN A 33 6.35 9.77 12.24
CA ASN A 33 6.53 11.15 12.69
C ASN A 33 5.95 11.41 14.05
N HIS A 34 5.47 10.36 14.73
CA HIS A 34 4.91 10.52 16.05
C HIS A 34 6.04 10.85 17.05
N ARG A 35 5.68 11.65 18.05
CA ARG A 35 6.64 12.11 19.02
C ARG A 35 7.33 10.97 19.76
N LEU A 36 6.58 9.95 20.16
CA LEU A 36 7.17 8.82 20.85
C LEU A 36 8.12 8.04 19.95
N THR A 37 7.80 7.95 18.67
CA THR A 37 8.65 7.26 17.71
C THR A 37 10.00 7.96 17.60
N ALA A 38 10.01 9.28 17.72
CA ALA A 38 11.26 10.02 17.68
C ALA A 38 12.16 9.66 18.85
N ASP A 39 11.58 9.28 19.99
CA ASP A 39 12.34 8.97 21.17
C ASP A 39 12.74 7.50 21.27
N VAL A 40 12.08 6.62 20.53
CA VAL A 40 12.31 5.19 20.63
C VAL A 40 12.69 4.67 19.26
N ALA A 41 13.99 4.54 19.05
CA ALA A 41 14.51 4.17 17.72
C ALA A 41 13.97 2.81 17.25
N GLU A 42 13.71 1.90 18.16
CA GLU A 42 13.22 0.59 17.79
C GLU A 42 11.82 0.68 17.19
N LEU A 43 10.98 1.56 17.72
CA LEU A 43 9.67 1.78 17.13
C LEU A 43 9.78 2.32 15.72
N LYS A 44 10.66 3.29 15.53
CA LYS A 44 10.86 3.86 14.21
C LYS A 44 11.27 2.78 13.22
N ASP A 45 12.16 1.91 13.63
CA ASP A 45 12.63 0.84 12.77
C ASP A 45 11.49 -0.08 12.34
N TYR A 46 10.62 -0.45 13.28
CA TYR A 46 9.49 -1.29 12.95
C TYR A 46 8.52 -0.60 11.98
N PHE A 47 8.27 0.68 12.22
CA PHE A 47 7.33 1.38 11.36
C PHE A 47 7.90 1.61 9.97
N GLU A 48 9.19 1.86 9.88
CA GLU A 48 9.83 2.02 8.57
C GLU A 48 9.80 0.72 7.78
N LYS A 49 9.99 -0.41 8.47
CA LYS A 49 9.90 -1.70 7.81
C LYS A 49 8.49 -1.99 7.33
N ALA A 50 7.49 -1.61 8.12
CA ALA A 50 6.11 -1.79 7.70
C ALA A 50 5.81 -0.95 6.47
N GLN A 51 6.28 0.29 6.45
CA GLN A 51 6.09 1.16 5.30
C GLN A 51 6.79 0.59 4.08
N GLU A 52 7.99 0.07 4.26
CA GLU A 52 8.73 -0.53 3.17
C GLU A 52 7.98 -1.72 2.59
N SER A 53 7.39 -2.55 3.46
CA SER A 53 6.61 -3.69 2.99
C SER A 53 5.40 -3.24 2.17
N LEU A 54 4.75 -2.18 2.60
CA LEU A 54 3.63 -1.65 1.83
C LEU A 54 4.09 -1.12 0.49
N MET A 55 5.22 -0.45 0.45
CA MET A 55 5.72 0.06 -0.83
C MET A 55 6.16 -1.06 -1.75
N ASN A 56 6.67 -2.15 -1.19
CA ASN A 56 6.98 -3.33 -1.99
C ASN A 56 5.71 -3.94 -2.57
N ALA A 57 4.63 -3.98 -1.78
CA ALA A 57 3.35 -4.44 -2.30
C ALA A 57 2.83 -3.53 -3.40
N TYR A 58 3.01 -2.23 -3.23
CA TYR A 58 2.63 -1.25 -4.23
C TYR A 58 3.33 -1.57 -5.56
N GLN A 59 4.63 -1.83 -5.50
CA GLN A 59 5.39 -2.16 -6.69
C GLN A 59 4.90 -3.46 -7.31
N LEU A 60 4.63 -4.45 -6.48
CA LEU A 60 4.17 -5.73 -6.99
C LEU A 60 2.83 -5.58 -7.69
N ILE A 61 1.91 -4.84 -7.10
CA ILE A 61 0.62 -4.64 -7.72
C ILE A 61 0.78 -3.98 -9.09
N GLY A 62 1.65 -2.99 -9.18
CA GLY A 62 1.92 -2.35 -10.46
C GLY A 62 2.48 -3.31 -11.48
N ASN A 63 3.31 -4.25 -11.02
CA ASN A 63 3.95 -5.18 -11.93
C ASN A 63 3.00 -6.25 -12.44
N ILE A 64 2.03 -6.66 -11.61
CA ILE A 64 1.10 -7.72 -12.01
C ILE A 64 -0.16 -7.15 -12.66
N MET A 65 -0.33 -5.85 -12.64
CA MET A 65 -1.52 -5.25 -13.24
C MET A 65 -1.47 -5.43 -14.75
N PRO A 66 -2.55 -5.94 -15.34
CA PRO A 66 -2.54 -6.13 -16.78
C PRO A 66 -2.42 -4.80 -17.52
N ASP A 67 -1.87 -4.88 -18.71
CA ASP A 67 -1.77 -3.72 -19.55
C ASP A 67 -3.18 -3.26 -19.91
N ASN A 68 -3.53 -2.08 -19.48
CA ASN A 68 -4.87 -1.59 -19.64
C ASN A 68 -5.11 -0.97 -21.01
N ASP A 69 -4.08 -0.76 -21.77
CA ASP A 69 -4.24 -0.14 -23.07
C ASP A 69 -5.10 -0.94 -23.99
N THR A 70 -5.07 -2.24 -23.80
CA THR A 70 -5.82 -3.10 -24.71
C THR A 70 -7.29 -3.12 -24.40
N VAL A 71 -7.68 -2.51 -23.31
CA VAL A 71 -9.06 -2.57 -22.89
C VAL A 71 -9.92 -1.59 -23.64
N TYR A 72 -9.33 -0.56 -24.11
CA TYR A 72 -10.09 0.49 -24.81
C TYR A 72 -9.89 0.43 -26.31
#